data_3bb3b83155d70b4ff0e647a55fdd6e63
#
_entry.id   3bb3b83155d70b4ff0e647a55fdd6e63
#
_cell.length_a   1.000
_cell.length_b   1.000
_cell.length_c   1.000
_cell.angle_alpha   90.00
_cell.angle_beta   90.00
_cell.angle_gamma   90.00
#
_symmetry.space_group_name_H-M   'P 1'
#
loop_
_entity.id
_entity.type
_entity.pdbx_description
1 polymer ?
#
loop_
_entity_poly.entity_id
_entity_poly.type
_entity_poly.pdbx_seq_one_letter_code
_entity_poly.pdbx_strand_id
1 'polypeptide(L)'
;MFEHFKTKAEIVSAEVHRFPTGAEALDWIVGFLRAEGVANEPKKYAVWARCPFLDGIDRQQLEAIPGVKLEATRELAADAHVGLSQMDWALADTGTLVQDATAVDKRLVSTLPTIHVALIATDGLRPDMPTWLADADPARMNYLSMITGPSRTADIERVLTIGVHGPVRLIIIFVDELGRTN
;
A
#
# COMPACT_ATOMS: atom_id res chain seq x y z
N MET A 1 3.94 -10.19 17.35
CA MET A 1 2.95 -10.08 16.25
C MET A 1 3.59 -9.56 14.96
N PHE A 2 4.31 -8.43 14.98
CA PHE A 2 4.94 -7.85 13.78
C PHE A 2 5.88 -8.83 13.05
N GLU A 3 6.81 -9.48 13.74
CA GLU A 3 7.74 -10.45 13.11
C GLU A 3 7.01 -11.63 12.46
N HIS A 4 5.88 -12.05 13.04
CA HIS A 4 5.05 -13.09 12.44
C HIS A 4 4.40 -12.62 11.14
N PHE A 5 3.80 -11.41 11.14
CA PHE A 5 3.29 -10.77 9.93
C PHE A 5 4.36 -10.67 8.86
N LYS A 6 5.53 -10.10 9.22
CA LYS A 6 6.66 -9.91 8.30
C LYS A 6 7.05 -11.23 7.63
N THR A 7 7.26 -12.29 8.42
CA THR A 7 7.59 -13.62 7.89
C THR A 7 6.55 -14.10 6.89
N LYS A 8 5.26 -13.96 7.21
CA LYS A 8 4.17 -14.40 6.31
C LYS A 8 4.08 -13.57 5.03
N ALA A 9 4.23 -12.25 5.13
CA ALA A 9 4.20 -11.36 3.99
C ALA A 9 5.42 -11.58 3.06
N GLU A 10 6.61 -11.81 3.61
CA GLU A 10 7.82 -12.11 2.82
C GLU A 10 7.74 -13.46 2.08
N ILE A 11 7.12 -14.48 2.68
CA ILE A 11 6.85 -15.77 2.01
C ILE A 11 6.01 -15.57 0.73
N VAL A 12 5.10 -14.61 0.74
CA VAL A 12 4.29 -14.27 -0.44
C VAL A 12 4.90 -13.15 -1.28
N SER A 13 6.19 -12.86 -1.10
CA SER A 13 6.99 -11.91 -1.88
C SER A 13 6.62 -10.43 -1.68
N ALA A 14 6.08 -10.05 -0.54
CA ALA A 14 6.00 -8.66 -0.14
C ALA A 14 7.32 -8.22 0.52
N GLU A 15 7.65 -6.93 0.40
CA GLU A 15 8.77 -6.30 1.11
C GLU A 15 8.18 -5.59 2.35
N VAL A 16 8.78 -5.77 3.53
CA VAL A 16 8.21 -5.23 4.78
C VAL A 16 9.23 -4.37 5.53
N HIS A 17 8.85 -3.12 5.76
CA HIS A 17 9.60 -2.14 6.53
C HIS A 17 8.79 -1.67 7.74
N ARG A 18 9.47 -1.16 8.77
CA ARG A 18 8.86 -0.55 9.94
C ARG A 18 9.65 0.66 10.38
N PHE A 19 8.96 1.75 10.65
CA PHE A 19 9.55 3.00 11.12
C PHE A 19 8.84 3.47 12.39
N PRO A 20 9.58 4.00 13.38
CA PRO A 20 9.00 4.59 14.58
C PRO A 20 8.10 5.78 14.26
N THR A 21 8.53 6.65 13.33
CA THR A 21 7.88 7.93 13.05
C THR A 21 7.42 8.06 11.61
N GLY A 22 6.42 8.93 11.39
CA GLY A 22 5.98 9.29 10.04
C GLY A 22 7.07 10.02 9.24
N ALA A 23 7.93 10.79 9.91
CA ALA A 23 9.05 11.49 9.25
C ALA A 23 10.09 10.51 8.68
N GLU A 24 10.49 9.50 9.45
CA GLU A 24 11.42 8.47 8.97
C GLU A 24 10.82 7.65 7.82
N ALA A 25 9.54 7.31 7.91
CA ALA A 25 8.83 6.64 6.82
C ALA A 25 8.78 7.51 5.55
N LEU A 26 8.53 8.82 5.70
CA LEU A 26 8.54 9.76 4.60
C LEU A 26 9.91 9.88 3.94
N ASP A 27 10.97 10.01 4.73
CA ASP A 27 12.36 10.11 4.22
C ASP A 27 12.71 8.86 3.40
N TRP A 28 12.33 7.69 3.89
CA TRP A 28 12.53 6.43 3.17
C TRP A 28 11.72 6.41 1.86
N ILE A 29 10.45 6.81 1.88
CA ILE A 29 9.58 6.87 0.70
C ILE A 29 10.16 7.83 -0.34
N VAL A 30 10.59 9.02 0.06
CA VAL A 30 11.22 10.01 -0.83
C VAL A 30 12.47 9.44 -1.49
N GLY A 31 13.33 8.77 -0.72
CA GLY A 31 14.51 8.07 -1.24
C GLY A 31 14.14 6.97 -2.23
N PHE A 32 13.13 6.17 -1.91
CA PHE A 32 12.61 5.11 -2.75
C PHE A 32 12.04 5.66 -4.08
N LEU A 33 11.19 6.69 -4.04
CA LEU A 33 10.60 7.28 -5.25
C LEU A 33 11.68 7.84 -6.19
N ARG A 34 12.73 8.46 -5.64
CA ARG A 34 13.88 8.91 -6.43
C ARG A 34 14.67 7.75 -7.05
N ALA A 35 14.90 6.69 -6.30
CA ALA A 35 15.59 5.49 -6.77
C ALA A 35 14.81 4.76 -7.88
N GLU A 36 13.48 4.74 -7.81
CA GLU A 36 12.59 4.20 -8.85
C GLU A 36 12.46 5.13 -10.08
N GLY A 37 13.12 6.29 -10.08
CA GLY A 37 13.12 7.20 -11.21
C GLY A 37 11.79 7.90 -11.45
N VAL A 38 11.05 8.19 -10.38
CA VAL A 38 9.78 8.94 -10.46
C VAL A 38 10.02 10.31 -11.09
N ALA A 39 9.29 10.60 -12.15
CA ALA A 39 9.42 11.81 -12.96
C ALA A 39 8.07 12.24 -13.54
N ASN A 40 7.98 13.50 -13.99
CA ASN A 40 6.74 14.02 -14.59
C ASN A 40 6.57 13.56 -16.05
N GLU A 41 6.58 12.26 -16.25
CA GLU A 41 6.44 11.59 -17.55
C GLU A 41 5.46 10.41 -17.41
N PRO A 42 4.69 10.06 -18.44
CA PRO A 42 3.86 8.84 -18.45
C PRO A 42 4.70 7.60 -18.10
N LYS A 43 4.09 6.68 -17.33
CA LYS A 43 4.72 5.46 -16.80
C LYS A 43 5.84 5.68 -15.77
N LYS A 44 6.04 6.94 -15.32
CA LYS A 44 7.00 7.28 -14.26
C LYS A 44 6.35 8.04 -13.08
N TYR A 45 5.04 8.24 -13.08
CA TYR A 45 4.35 8.90 -11.97
C TYR A 45 4.36 8.06 -10.70
N ALA A 46 4.42 8.74 -9.54
CA ALA A 46 3.97 8.20 -8.27
C ALA A 46 2.63 8.85 -7.91
N VAL A 47 1.59 8.02 -7.76
CA VAL A 47 0.22 8.50 -7.51
C VAL A 47 -0.21 8.08 -6.11
N TRP A 48 -0.63 9.03 -5.31
CA TRP A 48 -0.99 8.80 -3.91
C TRP A 48 -2.50 8.96 -3.70
N ALA A 49 -3.14 7.93 -3.14
CA ALA A 49 -4.51 8.05 -2.67
C ALA A 49 -4.59 8.92 -1.42
N ARG A 50 -5.66 9.70 -1.28
CA ARG A 50 -5.87 10.53 -0.11
C ARG A 50 -5.88 9.68 1.16
N CYS A 51 -5.11 10.07 2.17
CA CYS A 51 -5.01 9.34 3.42
C CYS A 51 -4.51 10.22 4.57
N PRO A 52 -4.80 9.86 5.84
CA PRO A 52 -4.37 10.60 7.03
C PRO A 52 -2.86 10.79 7.14
N PHE A 53 -2.05 9.85 6.65
CA PHE A 53 -0.59 10.02 6.65
C PHE A 53 -0.16 11.31 5.97
N LEU A 54 -0.76 11.65 4.82
CA LEU A 54 -0.47 12.89 4.09
C LEU A 54 -0.86 14.15 4.86
N ASP A 55 -1.81 14.06 5.77
CA ASP A 55 -2.25 15.23 6.58
C ASP A 55 -1.33 15.46 7.78
N GLY A 56 -0.57 14.45 8.19
CA GLY A 56 0.35 14.51 9.34
C GLY A 56 1.82 14.80 9.00
N ILE A 57 2.17 14.96 7.71
CA ILE A 57 3.56 15.16 7.26
C ILE A 57 3.78 16.48 6.55
N ASP A 58 5.04 16.92 6.48
CA ASP A 58 5.44 18.00 5.58
C ASP A 58 5.52 17.49 4.13
N ARG A 59 4.58 17.96 3.30
CA ARG A 59 4.46 17.54 1.89
C ARG A 59 5.51 18.17 0.97
N GLN A 60 6.26 19.17 1.42
CA GLN A 60 7.23 19.87 0.56
C GLN A 60 8.25 18.93 -0.07
N GLN A 61 8.69 17.90 0.68
CA GLN A 61 9.63 16.91 0.16
C GLN A 61 9.03 16.07 -0.99
N LEU A 62 7.75 15.74 -0.92
CA LEU A 62 7.02 14.99 -1.97
C LEU A 62 6.76 15.90 -3.19
N GLU A 63 6.33 17.13 -2.96
CA GLU A 63 6.06 18.12 -4.01
C GLU A 63 7.31 18.52 -4.79
N ALA A 64 8.48 18.40 -4.15
CA ALA A 64 9.78 18.61 -4.79
C ALA A 64 10.19 17.49 -5.76
N ILE A 65 9.48 16.36 -5.82
CA ILE A 65 9.72 15.29 -6.79
C ILE A 65 8.78 15.48 -7.99
N PRO A 66 9.31 15.85 -9.18
CA PRO A 66 8.49 16.05 -10.36
C PRO A 66 7.76 14.76 -10.74
N GLY A 67 6.58 14.54 -10.70
CA GLY A 67 5.88 13.28 -11.02
C GLY A 67 5.17 12.64 -9.86
N VAL A 68 5.34 13.17 -8.63
CA VAL A 68 4.46 12.83 -7.51
C VAL A 68 3.12 13.54 -7.71
N LYS A 69 2.03 12.80 -7.63
CA LYS A 69 0.65 13.26 -7.75
C LYS A 69 -0.08 12.89 -6.47
N LEU A 70 -0.57 13.89 -5.74
CA LEU A 70 -1.32 13.71 -4.49
C LEU A 70 -2.83 13.61 -4.73
N GLU A 71 -3.21 13.35 -5.96
CA GLU A 71 -4.57 13.07 -6.40
C GLU A 71 -4.57 11.87 -7.34
N ALA A 72 -5.40 10.88 -7.09
CA ALA A 72 -5.48 9.68 -7.88
C ALA A 72 -6.71 9.69 -8.79
N THR A 73 -6.50 10.00 -10.07
CA THR A 73 -7.47 9.75 -11.14
C THR A 73 -7.17 8.43 -11.84
N ARG A 74 -8.12 7.91 -12.62
CA ARG A 74 -7.93 6.68 -13.40
C ARG A 74 -6.78 6.81 -14.40
N GLU A 75 -6.70 7.95 -15.06
CA GLU A 75 -5.68 8.26 -16.06
C GLU A 75 -4.29 8.30 -15.42
N LEU A 76 -4.14 9.03 -14.32
CA LEU A 76 -2.88 9.12 -13.58
C LEU A 76 -2.45 7.76 -13.03
N ALA A 77 -3.38 6.99 -12.44
CA ALA A 77 -3.06 5.68 -11.88
C ALA A 77 -2.68 4.65 -12.97
N ALA A 78 -3.32 4.72 -14.16
CA ALA A 78 -2.99 3.85 -15.30
C ALA A 78 -1.60 4.15 -15.89
N ASP A 79 -1.10 5.36 -15.72
CA ASP A 79 0.23 5.80 -16.14
C ASP A 79 1.23 5.90 -14.97
N ALA A 80 0.85 5.42 -13.78
CA ALA A 80 1.73 5.42 -12.63
C ALA A 80 2.69 4.22 -12.64
N HIS A 81 3.94 4.49 -12.23
CA HIS A 81 4.89 3.46 -11.86
C HIS A 81 4.67 3.00 -10.42
N VAL A 82 4.42 3.95 -9.51
CA VAL A 82 4.21 3.69 -8.09
C VAL A 82 2.84 4.19 -7.67
N GLY A 83 2.06 3.34 -7.02
CA GLY A 83 0.83 3.71 -6.32
C GLY A 83 1.04 3.64 -4.81
N LEU A 84 0.56 4.64 -4.07
CA LEU A 84 0.69 4.69 -2.63
C LEU A 84 -0.69 4.83 -1.97
N SER A 85 -0.94 4.00 -0.94
CA SER A 85 -2.16 4.09 -0.14
C SER A 85 -1.89 3.74 1.32
N GLN A 86 -2.80 4.18 2.21
CA GLN A 86 -2.79 3.76 3.61
C GLN A 86 -3.84 2.67 3.80
N MET A 87 -3.42 1.58 4.43
CA MET A 87 -4.24 0.43 4.78
C MET A 87 -4.84 0.62 6.18
N ASP A 88 -5.96 -0.03 6.44
CA ASP A 88 -6.67 0.13 7.71
C ASP A 88 -6.26 -0.96 8.71
N TRP A 89 -6.02 -2.19 8.26
CA TRP A 89 -5.57 -3.32 9.09
C TRP A 89 -4.56 -4.21 8.36
N ALA A 90 -3.88 -5.03 9.18
CA ALA A 90 -2.99 -6.09 8.73
C ALA A 90 -3.24 -7.36 9.55
N LEU A 91 -3.23 -8.55 8.91
CA LEU A 91 -3.48 -9.85 9.52
C LEU A 91 -2.18 -10.64 9.59
N ALA A 92 -1.74 -10.96 10.81
CA ALA A 92 -0.41 -11.52 11.04
C ALA A 92 -0.27 -12.98 10.57
N ASP A 93 -1.33 -13.76 10.64
CA ASP A 93 -1.32 -15.20 10.29
C ASP A 93 -1.12 -15.47 8.79
N THR A 94 -1.51 -14.51 7.95
CA THR A 94 -1.48 -14.63 6.47
C THR A 94 -0.58 -13.62 5.78
N GLY A 95 -0.13 -12.55 6.50
CA GLY A 95 0.58 -11.43 5.88
C GLY A 95 -0.32 -10.59 4.97
N THR A 96 -1.62 -10.53 5.28
CA THR A 96 -2.65 -9.86 4.48
C THR A 96 -2.89 -8.45 4.98
N LEU A 97 -2.97 -7.50 4.06
CA LEU A 97 -3.44 -6.13 4.31
C LEU A 97 -4.94 -6.04 4.05
N VAL A 98 -5.65 -5.27 4.85
CA VAL A 98 -7.09 -5.05 4.72
C VAL A 98 -7.36 -3.55 4.62
N GLN A 99 -8.23 -3.16 3.68
CA GLN A 99 -8.57 -1.77 3.42
C GLN A 99 -10.06 -1.61 3.14
N ASP A 100 -10.69 -0.64 3.79
CA ASP A 100 -11.94 -0.07 3.28
C ASP A 100 -11.61 0.74 2.01
N ALA A 101 -11.79 0.11 0.88
CA ALA A 101 -11.54 0.67 -0.43
C ALA A 101 -12.82 1.23 -1.08
N THR A 102 -13.78 1.70 -0.27
CA THR A 102 -15.00 2.38 -0.75
C THR A 102 -14.64 3.59 -1.62
N ALA A 103 -13.62 4.35 -1.23
CA ALA A 103 -13.06 5.42 -2.06
C ALA A 103 -12.33 4.82 -3.28
N VAL A 104 -12.64 5.33 -4.47
CA VAL A 104 -12.15 4.78 -5.75
C VAL A 104 -10.65 4.94 -5.90
N ASP A 105 -10.09 6.06 -5.44
CA ASP A 105 -8.66 6.37 -5.48
C ASP A 105 -7.81 5.27 -4.82
N LYS A 106 -8.26 4.74 -3.67
CA LYS A 106 -7.58 3.63 -2.96
C LYS A 106 -7.46 2.38 -3.86
N ARG A 107 -8.54 2.03 -4.60
CA ARG A 107 -8.53 0.90 -5.54
C ARG A 107 -7.61 1.15 -6.73
N LEU A 108 -7.66 2.36 -7.29
CA LEU A 108 -6.85 2.71 -8.46
C LEU A 108 -5.35 2.56 -8.17
N VAL A 109 -4.87 3.10 -7.04
CA VAL A 109 -3.43 3.08 -6.70
C VAL A 109 -2.94 1.71 -6.23
N SER A 110 -3.83 0.83 -5.74
CA SER A 110 -3.46 -0.52 -5.32
C SER A 110 -3.52 -1.56 -6.44
N THR A 111 -4.11 -1.22 -7.61
CA THR A 111 -4.34 -2.20 -8.69
C THR A 111 -3.69 -1.85 -10.03
N LEU A 112 -3.56 -0.59 -10.39
CA LEU A 112 -3.10 -0.18 -11.72
C LEU A 112 -1.58 0.04 -11.83
N PRO A 113 -0.89 0.64 -10.84
CA PRO A 113 0.56 0.87 -10.90
C PRO A 113 1.37 -0.41 -10.86
N THR A 114 2.61 -0.31 -11.33
CA THR A 114 3.57 -1.43 -11.32
C THR A 114 4.00 -1.83 -9.90
N ILE A 115 4.14 -0.85 -9.01
CA ILE A 115 4.53 -1.03 -7.61
C ILE A 115 3.44 -0.46 -6.72
N HIS A 116 3.02 -1.22 -5.70
CA HIS A 116 2.14 -0.71 -4.66
C HIS A 116 2.92 -0.54 -3.35
N VAL A 117 2.96 0.68 -2.83
CA VAL A 117 3.46 1.01 -1.49
C VAL A 117 2.27 1.18 -0.55
N ALA A 118 2.16 0.30 0.41
CA ALA A 118 1.06 0.22 1.37
C ALA A 118 1.54 0.67 2.76
N LEU A 119 1.12 1.85 3.21
CA LEU A 119 1.36 2.30 4.58
C LEU A 119 0.33 1.68 5.53
N ILE A 120 0.74 1.39 6.74
CA ILE A 120 -0.13 0.83 7.79
C ILE A 120 0.30 1.32 9.17
N ALA A 121 -0.66 1.74 9.97
CA ALA A 121 -0.44 2.00 11.40
C ALA A 121 -0.15 0.68 12.14
N THR A 122 0.90 0.65 12.96
CA THR A 122 1.28 -0.59 13.67
C THR A 122 0.16 -1.07 14.62
N ASP A 123 -0.65 -0.17 15.15
CA ASP A 123 -1.83 -0.50 15.98
C ASP A 123 -3.00 -1.12 15.18
N GLY A 124 -2.95 -1.07 13.84
CA GLY A 124 -3.88 -1.78 12.94
C GLY A 124 -3.60 -3.27 12.79
N LEU A 125 -2.49 -3.77 13.34
CA LEU A 125 -2.12 -5.18 13.24
C LEU A 125 -3.02 -6.08 14.10
N ARG A 126 -3.59 -7.13 13.51
CA ARG A 126 -4.43 -8.16 14.16
C ARG A 126 -3.78 -9.53 14.01
N PRO A 127 -3.99 -10.46 14.97
CA PRO A 127 -3.41 -11.79 14.87
C PRO A 127 -3.95 -12.57 13.67
N ASP A 128 -5.25 -12.50 13.42
CA ASP A 128 -5.96 -13.31 12.44
C ASP A 128 -7.28 -12.68 11.97
N MET A 129 -7.91 -13.29 10.99
CA MET A 129 -9.20 -12.88 10.43
C MET A 129 -10.36 -12.94 11.46
N PRO A 130 -10.52 -14.00 12.28
CA PRO A 130 -11.57 -14.02 13.30
C PRO A 130 -11.49 -12.87 14.29
N THR A 131 -10.29 -12.54 14.77
CA THR A 131 -10.07 -11.41 15.68
C THR A 131 -10.41 -10.08 14.99
N TRP A 132 -9.98 -9.90 13.73
CA TRP A 132 -10.34 -8.71 12.97
C TRP A 132 -11.85 -8.57 12.77
N LEU A 133 -12.56 -9.67 12.43
CA LEU A 133 -14.01 -9.65 12.23
C LEU A 133 -14.80 -9.35 13.53
N ALA A 134 -14.21 -9.66 14.69
CA ALA A 134 -14.82 -9.32 15.97
C ALA A 134 -14.74 -7.81 16.27
N ASP A 135 -13.69 -7.14 15.78
CA ASP A 135 -13.44 -5.71 16.02
C ASP A 135 -13.99 -4.82 14.90
N ALA A 136 -14.03 -5.33 13.67
CA ALA A 136 -14.47 -4.61 12.48
C ALA A 136 -15.95 -4.85 12.20
N ASP A 137 -16.60 -3.88 11.56
CA ASP A 137 -17.95 -4.04 11.02
C ASP A 137 -17.91 -3.99 9.48
N PRO A 138 -17.69 -5.13 8.81
CA PRO A 138 -17.63 -5.17 7.34
C PRO A 138 -18.91 -4.70 6.65
N ALA A 139 -20.05 -4.71 7.35
CA ALA A 139 -21.32 -4.25 6.80
C ALA A 139 -21.37 -2.73 6.57
N ARG A 140 -20.45 -1.98 7.21
CA ARG A 140 -20.29 -0.54 6.98
C ARG A 140 -19.39 -0.19 5.82
N MET A 141 -18.66 -1.17 5.26
CA MET A 141 -17.74 -0.99 4.15
C MET A 141 -18.45 -1.34 2.84
N ASN A 142 -18.54 -0.39 1.91
CA ASN A 142 -19.13 -0.68 0.60
C ASN A 142 -18.19 -1.50 -0.29
N TYR A 143 -16.89 -1.45 -0.02
CA TYR A 143 -15.88 -2.22 -0.75
C TYR A 143 -14.72 -2.58 0.17
N LEU A 144 -14.64 -3.84 0.53
CA LEU A 144 -13.53 -4.38 1.32
C LEU A 144 -12.48 -4.97 0.38
N SER A 145 -11.24 -4.51 0.50
CA SER A 145 -10.08 -5.02 -0.24
C SER A 145 -9.15 -5.78 0.69
N MET A 146 -8.72 -6.96 0.26
CA MET A 146 -7.70 -7.77 0.95
C MET A 146 -6.54 -8.04 0.00
N ILE A 147 -5.31 -7.71 0.43
CA ILE A 147 -4.11 -7.80 -0.40
C ILE A 147 -3.09 -8.69 0.30
N THR A 148 -2.73 -9.80 -0.36
CA THR A 148 -1.76 -10.77 0.14
C THR A 148 -0.64 -10.95 -0.89
N GLY A 149 0.45 -10.20 -0.73
CA GLY A 149 1.55 -10.19 -1.69
C GLY A 149 1.22 -9.45 -3.00
N PRO A 150 2.16 -9.42 -3.97
CA PRO A 150 1.97 -8.85 -5.30
C PRO A 150 0.95 -9.65 -6.12
N SER A 151 0.48 -9.04 -7.22
CA SER A 151 -0.47 -9.69 -8.14
C SER A 151 0.10 -10.98 -8.71
N ARG A 152 -0.66 -12.06 -8.65
CA ARG A 152 -0.30 -13.39 -9.16
C ARG A 152 -1.43 -13.99 -9.95
N THR A 153 -1.10 -14.62 -11.09
CA THR A 153 -2.03 -15.47 -11.83
C THR A 153 -1.37 -16.81 -12.15
N ALA A 154 -2.15 -17.89 -12.11
CA ALA A 154 -1.71 -19.23 -12.49
C ALA A 154 -2.51 -19.76 -13.71
N ASP A 155 -3.30 -18.93 -14.35
CA ASP A 155 -4.31 -19.34 -15.34
C ASP A 155 -3.71 -19.58 -16.74
N ILE A 156 -2.49 -19.09 -17.00
CA ILE A 156 -1.85 -19.25 -18.30
C ILE A 156 -0.87 -20.40 -18.24
N GLU A 157 -1.22 -21.53 -18.90
CA GLU A 157 -0.39 -22.75 -19.04
C GLU A 157 0.12 -23.36 -17.71
N ARG A 158 -0.58 -23.10 -16.58
CA ARG A 158 -0.17 -23.51 -15.22
C ARG A 158 1.19 -22.92 -14.78
N VAL A 159 1.63 -21.85 -15.40
CA VAL A 159 2.82 -21.09 -14.98
C VAL A 159 2.40 -19.93 -14.09
N LEU A 160 3.01 -19.83 -12.91
CA LEU A 160 2.79 -18.72 -12.00
C LEU A 160 3.42 -17.45 -12.62
N THR A 161 2.58 -16.49 -13.01
CA THR A 161 3.02 -15.20 -13.54
C THR A 161 2.69 -14.09 -12.55
N ILE A 162 3.66 -13.21 -12.28
CA ILE A 162 3.51 -12.07 -11.36
C ILE A 162 3.21 -10.81 -12.16
N GLY A 163 2.25 -10.00 -11.71
CA GLY A 163 2.00 -8.66 -12.22
C GLY A 163 1.23 -8.57 -13.54
N VAL A 164 0.55 -9.63 -13.97
CA VAL A 164 -0.26 -9.59 -15.23
C VAL A 164 -1.46 -8.67 -15.08
N HIS A 165 -2.11 -8.68 -13.92
CA HIS A 165 -3.34 -7.92 -13.64
C HIS A 165 -3.23 -7.04 -12.40
N GLY A 166 -2.04 -6.54 -12.06
CA GLY A 166 -1.82 -5.68 -10.90
C GLY A 166 -0.34 -5.50 -10.57
N PRO A 167 0.00 -4.94 -9.41
CA PRO A 167 1.38 -4.63 -9.04
C PRO A 167 2.29 -5.86 -9.04
N VAL A 168 3.49 -5.72 -9.62
CA VAL A 168 4.54 -6.75 -9.59
C VAL A 168 5.29 -6.76 -8.27
N ARG A 169 5.26 -5.64 -7.52
CA ARG A 169 5.87 -5.50 -6.19
C ARG A 169 4.87 -4.91 -5.21
N LEU A 170 4.86 -5.45 -4.00
CA LEU A 170 4.14 -4.90 -2.86
C LEU A 170 5.15 -4.56 -1.78
N ILE A 171 5.19 -3.29 -1.38
CA ILE A 171 6.02 -2.78 -0.29
C ILE A 171 5.11 -2.34 0.84
N ILE A 172 5.31 -2.90 2.02
CA ILE A 172 4.50 -2.63 3.21
C ILE A 172 5.33 -1.83 4.19
N ILE A 173 4.81 -0.67 4.61
CA ILE A 173 5.48 0.24 5.53
C ILE A 173 4.64 0.40 6.79
N PHE A 174 5.07 -0.22 7.87
CA PHE A 174 4.50 0.01 9.20
C PHE A 174 5.05 1.30 9.80
N VAL A 175 4.16 2.09 10.40
CA VAL A 175 4.53 3.34 11.10
C VAL A 175 3.93 3.32 12.50
N ASP A 176 4.79 3.41 13.53
CA ASP A 176 4.35 3.22 14.92
C ASP A 176 3.52 4.40 15.44
N GLU A 177 3.87 5.62 15.07
CA GLU A 177 3.14 6.84 15.48
C GLU A 177 1.91 7.15 14.62
N LEU A 178 1.70 6.41 13.53
CA LEU A 178 0.54 6.63 12.67
C LEU A 178 -0.71 6.09 13.36
N GLY A 179 -1.69 6.95 13.61
CA GLY A 179 -3.00 6.53 14.10
C GLY A 179 -3.78 5.79 13.01
N ARG A 180 -4.66 4.87 13.43
CA ARG A 180 -5.59 4.20 12.50
C ARG A 180 -6.54 5.20 11.86
N THR A 181 -6.89 4.97 10.62
CA THR A 181 -8.08 5.55 9.98
C THR A 181 -9.32 4.99 10.70
N ASN A 182 -10.07 5.84 11.38
CA ASN A 182 -11.36 5.47 11.96
C ASN A 182 -12.42 5.36 10.88
#